data_87d6f6e022badf6061f76574af6e0d67
#
_entry.id   87d6f6e022badf6061f76574af6e0d67
#
_cell.length_a   1.000
_cell.length_b   1.000
_cell.length_c   1.000
_cell.angle_alpha   90.00
_cell.angle_beta   90.00
_cell.angle_gamma   90.00
#
_symmetry.space_group_name_H-M   'P 1'
#
loop_
_entity.id
_entity.type
_entity.pdbx_description
1 polymer ?
#
loop_
_entity_poly.entity_id
_entity_poly.type
_entity_poly.pdbx_seq_one_letter_code
_entity_poly.pdbx_strand_id
1 'polypeptide(L)'
;MSAINALAGSGTASATGSRFNELSSDEFIKIIFTELQNQDPFKPNDSGALLEQLNSIRSIESDIEMSNRLESIVFQNQMSSAGGLIGKRVAGLTADAERVGGTVKSVARTGDEIALVLDNGWIIPMDNVEYIDSETAPPPAGDGNDDAANP
;
A
#
# COMPACT_ATOMS: atom_id res chain seq x y z
N MET A 1 40.42 14.26 49.80
CA MET A 1 39.16 14.53 50.50
C MET A 1 38.02 14.19 49.55
N SER A 2 37.38 13.13 49.86
CA SER A 2 36.04 12.59 49.59
C SER A 2 35.43 12.87 48.25
N ALA A 3 35.52 11.89 47.38
CA ALA A 3 34.62 11.65 46.29
C ALA A 3 33.41 10.86 46.80
N ILE A 4 32.23 11.42 46.73
CA ILE A 4 30.98 10.67 46.86
C ILE A 4 30.37 10.63 45.46
N ASN A 5 30.54 9.51 44.83
CA ASN A 5 29.92 9.21 43.54
C ASN A 5 28.46 8.79 43.77
N ALA A 6 27.55 9.63 43.33
CA ALA A 6 26.12 9.35 43.35
C ALA A 6 25.80 8.29 42.34
N LEU A 7 25.39 7.15 42.82
CA LEU A 7 24.80 6.05 42.07
C LEU A 7 23.44 6.49 41.55
N ALA A 8 23.39 7.03 40.31
CA ALA A 8 22.15 7.27 39.59
C ALA A 8 21.61 5.94 39.07
N GLY A 9 20.61 5.43 39.78
CA GLY A 9 19.89 4.26 39.36
C GLY A 9 19.20 4.48 38.00
N SER A 10 19.62 3.77 37.00
CA SER A 10 18.92 3.69 35.72
C SER A 10 17.60 2.96 35.94
N GLY A 11 16.53 3.70 35.97
CA GLY A 11 15.17 3.16 35.96
C GLY A 11 14.89 2.44 34.64
N THR A 12 14.91 1.13 34.67
CA THR A 12 14.38 0.26 33.62
C THR A 12 12.84 0.26 33.69
N ALA A 13 12.21 1.31 33.21
CA ALA A 13 10.75 1.42 33.17
C ALA A 13 10.26 1.63 31.71
N SER A 14 10.82 0.91 30.75
CA SER A 14 10.37 1.03 29.35
C SER A 14 10.16 -0.29 28.59
N ALA A 15 10.30 -1.44 29.26
CA ALA A 15 10.23 -2.73 28.56
C ALA A 15 8.87 -3.42 28.66
N THR A 16 7.91 -2.90 29.42
CA THR A 16 6.63 -3.60 29.63
C THR A 16 5.59 -3.22 28.57
N GLY A 17 5.64 -2.01 28.01
CA GLY A 17 4.66 -1.55 27.02
C GLY A 17 4.82 -2.18 25.63
N SER A 18 6.01 -2.65 25.30
CA SER A 18 6.28 -3.18 23.94
C SER A 18 5.88 -4.67 23.78
N ARG A 19 5.86 -5.42 24.88
CA ARG A 19 5.54 -6.87 24.84
C ARG A 19 4.06 -7.17 24.73
N PHE A 20 3.19 -6.25 25.11
CA PHE A 20 1.74 -6.44 24.95
C PHE A 20 1.29 -6.33 23.49
N ASN A 21 2.07 -5.65 22.65
CA ASN A 21 1.73 -5.48 21.24
C ASN A 21 2.19 -6.66 20.36
N GLU A 22 2.97 -7.59 20.91
CA GLU A 22 3.47 -8.79 20.22
C GLU A 22 2.66 -10.06 20.56
N LEU A 23 1.78 -9.99 21.59
CA LEU A 23 0.92 -11.10 21.95
C LEU A 23 -0.18 -11.26 20.89
N SER A 24 -0.21 -12.42 20.26
CA SER A 24 -1.34 -12.76 19.38
C SER A 24 -2.65 -12.77 20.20
N SER A 25 -3.75 -12.40 19.55
CA SER A 25 -5.08 -12.40 20.19
C SER A 25 -5.41 -13.72 20.88
N ASP A 26 -4.90 -14.84 20.37
CA ASP A 26 -5.11 -16.16 20.92
C ASP A 26 -4.33 -16.41 22.23
N GLU A 27 -3.10 -15.89 22.32
CA GLU A 27 -2.29 -15.97 23.56
C GLU A 27 -2.89 -15.10 24.65
N PHE A 28 -3.37 -13.90 24.30
CA PHE A 28 -4.04 -13.02 25.25
C PHE A 28 -5.33 -13.66 25.80
N ILE A 29 -6.16 -14.25 24.95
CA ILE A 29 -7.38 -14.97 25.37
C ILE A 29 -7.02 -16.10 26.31
N LYS A 30 -5.96 -16.85 26.04
CA LYS A 30 -5.51 -17.95 26.89
C LYS A 30 -5.08 -17.48 28.27
N ILE A 31 -4.41 -16.32 28.35
CA ILE A 31 -4.03 -15.69 29.61
C ILE A 31 -5.28 -15.28 30.40
N ILE A 32 -6.24 -14.59 29.76
CA ILE A 32 -7.49 -14.16 30.40
C ILE A 32 -8.32 -15.35 30.87
N PHE A 33 -8.41 -16.44 30.08
CA PHE A 33 -9.09 -17.65 30.53
C PHE A 33 -8.42 -18.30 31.75
N THR A 34 -7.11 -18.28 31.84
CA THR A 34 -6.35 -18.80 32.97
C THR A 34 -6.57 -17.93 34.21
N GLU A 35 -6.62 -16.62 34.06
CA GLU A 35 -6.95 -15.69 35.16
C GLU A 35 -8.40 -15.88 35.65
N LEU A 36 -9.35 -16.03 34.72
CA LEU A 36 -10.77 -16.30 35.06
C LEU A 36 -10.96 -17.59 35.81
N GLN A 37 -10.19 -18.66 35.52
CA GLN A 37 -10.24 -19.92 36.23
C GLN A 37 -9.66 -19.86 37.65
N ASN A 38 -8.76 -18.90 37.90
CA ASN A 38 -8.13 -18.70 39.21
C ASN A 38 -8.80 -17.61 40.08
N GLN A 39 -9.88 -16.98 39.59
CA GLN A 39 -10.54 -15.87 40.29
C GLN A 39 -11.48 -16.36 41.41
N ASP A 40 -11.42 -15.67 42.55
CA ASP A 40 -12.34 -15.83 43.67
C ASP A 40 -13.76 -15.37 43.25
N PRO A 41 -14.80 -16.21 43.37
CA PRO A 41 -16.17 -15.93 42.93
C PRO A 41 -16.80 -14.70 43.62
N PHE A 42 -16.20 -14.18 44.66
CA PHE A 42 -16.72 -13.03 45.43
C PHE A 42 -16.17 -11.67 45.06
N LYS A 43 -15.24 -11.60 44.09
CA LYS A 43 -14.70 -10.32 43.54
C LYS A 43 -14.75 -10.37 42.01
N PRO A 44 -15.89 -10.02 41.40
CA PRO A 44 -15.94 -9.89 39.95
C PRO A 44 -15.05 -8.69 39.52
N ASN A 45 -13.85 -9.00 39.06
CA ASN A 45 -13.01 -8.02 38.42
C ASN A 45 -13.55 -7.73 37.00
N ASP A 46 -13.24 -6.57 36.48
CA ASP A 46 -13.70 -5.95 35.21
C ASP A 46 -13.30 -6.73 33.93
N SER A 47 -13.29 -8.07 34.00
CA SER A 47 -12.94 -8.91 32.84
C SER A 47 -13.87 -8.69 31.64
N GLY A 48 -15.12 -8.26 31.90
CA GLY A 48 -16.07 -7.87 30.85
C GLY A 48 -15.59 -6.65 30.06
N ALA A 49 -15.11 -5.62 30.75
CA ALA A 49 -14.61 -4.41 30.10
C ALA A 49 -13.35 -4.70 29.25
N LEU A 50 -12.48 -5.59 29.72
CA LEU A 50 -11.30 -6.02 28.95
C LEU A 50 -11.69 -6.81 27.69
N LEU A 51 -12.70 -7.67 27.76
CA LEU A 51 -13.23 -8.40 26.61
C LEU A 51 -13.89 -7.45 25.60
N GLU A 52 -14.60 -6.41 26.05
CA GLU A 52 -15.16 -5.38 25.15
C GLU A 52 -14.06 -4.58 24.44
N GLN A 53 -13.00 -4.22 25.16
CA GLN A 53 -11.84 -3.56 24.56
C GLN A 53 -11.16 -4.47 23.51
N LEU A 54 -10.99 -5.75 23.80
CA LEU A 54 -10.42 -6.70 22.87
C LEU A 54 -11.29 -6.86 21.60
N ASN A 55 -12.62 -6.95 21.77
CA ASN A 55 -13.53 -6.99 20.64
C ASN A 55 -13.43 -5.74 19.78
N SER A 56 -13.27 -4.57 20.40
CA SER A 56 -13.06 -3.32 19.68
C SER A 56 -11.75 -3.31 18.89
N ILE A 57 -10.66 -3.80 19.49
CA ILE A 57 -9.36 -3.92 18.81
C ILE A 57 -9.46 -4.89 17.62
N ARG A 58 -10.08 -6.06 17.80
CA ARG A 58 -10.30 -7.02 16.71
C ARG A 58 -11.13 -6.45 15.56
N SER A 59 -12.15 -5.65 15.90
CA SER A 59 -12.93 -4.96 14.88
C SER A 59 -12.06 -3.99 14.06
N ILE A 60 -11.24 -3.20 14.75
CA ILE A 60 -10.31 -2.27 14.09
C ILE A 60 -9.29 -3.02 13.22
N GLU A 61 -8.71 -4.11 13.72
CA GLU A 61 -7.78 -4.95 12.95
C GLU A 61 -8.44 -5.51 11.69
N SER A 62 -9.68 -6.01 11.82
CA SER A 62 -10.46 -6.50 10.68
C SER A 62 -10.78 -5.40 9.66
N ASP A 63 -11.11 -4.20 10.14
CA ASP A 63 -11.40 -3.04 9.28
C ASP A 63 -10.14 -2.60 8.52
N ILE A 64 -8.98 -2.59 9.18
CA ILE A 64 -7.68 -2.30 8.54
C ILE A 64 -7.36 -3.36 7.48
N GLU A 65 -7.54 -4.65 7.81
CA GLU A 65 -7.29 -5.73 6.85
C GLU A 65 -8.21 -5.62 5.64
N MET A 66 -9.48 -5.31 5.87
CA MET A 66 -10.45 -5.07 4.79
C MET A 66 -10.03 -3.88 3.92
N SER A 67 -9.61 -2.76 4.51
CA SER A 67 -9.12 -1.59 3.79
C SER A 67 -7.93 -1.94 2.89
N ASN A 68 -6.95 -2.65 3.44
CA ASN A 68 -5.78 -3.09 2.68
C ASN A 68 -6.14 -4.01 1.50
N ARG A 69 -7.13 -4.89 1.70
CA ARG A 69 -7.63 -5.76 0.62
C ARG A 69 -8.35 -4.96 -0.46
N LEU A 70 -9.16 -3.96 -0.09
CA LEU A 70 -9.84 -3.07 -1.03
C LEU A 70 -8.82 -2.26 -1.84
N GLU A 71 -7.80 -1.70 -1.21
CA GLU A 71 -6.72 -1.00 -1.89
C GLU A 71 -6.01 -1.90 -2.91
N SER A 72 -5.75 -3.15 -2.53
CA SER A 72 -5.16 -4.13 -3.44
C SER A 72 -6.04 -4.43 -4.65
N ILE A 73 -7.36 -4.53 -4.47
CA ILE A 73 -8.32 -4.75 -5.56
C ILE A 73 -8.38 -3.53 -6.48
N VAL A 74 -8.43 -2.33 -5.92
CA VAL A 74 -8.41 -1.08 -6.69
C VAL A 74 -7.14 -1.00 -7.53
N PHE A 75 -5.99 -1.28 -6.93
CA PHE A 75 -4.72 -1.30 -7.62
C PHE A 75 -4.68 -2.32 -8.78
N GLN A 76 -5.16 -3.56 -8.55
CA GLN A 76 -5.22 -4.58 -9.60
C GLN A 76 -6.13 -4.16 -10.76
N ASN A 77 -7.26 -3.51 -10.45
CA ASN A 77 -8.18 -3.00 -11.46
C ASN A 77 -7.55 -1.88 -12.28
N GLN A 78 -6.90 -0.92 -11.63
CA GLN A 78 -6.19 0.16 -12.30
C GLN A 78 -5.05 -0.37 -13.19
N MET A 79 -4.26 -1.34 -12.68
CA MET A 79 -3.19 -1.96 -13.46
C MET A 79 -3.72 -2.68 -14.70
N SER A 80 -4.83 -3.40 -14.57
CA SER A 80 -5.49 -4.06 -15.69
C SER A 80 -6.00 -3.06 -16.72
N SER A 81 -6.62 -1.98 -16.25
CA SER A 81 -7.13 -0.89 -17.10
C SER A 81 -6.00 -0.19 -17.84
N ALA A 82 -4.91 0.15 -17.13
CA ALA A 82 -3.72 0.76 -17.71
C ALA A 82 -3.05 -0.16 -18.74
N GLY A 83 -2.99 -1.47 -18.48
CA GLY A 83 -2.52 -2.47 -19.44
C GLY A 83 -3.29 -2.46 -20.76
N GLY A 84 -4.60 -2.23 -20.69
CA GLY A 84 -5.46 -2.08 -21.87
C GLY A 84 -5.21 -0.81 -22.70
N LEU A 85 -4.43 0.14 -22.17
CA LEU A 85 -4.07 1.37 -22.86
C LEU A 85 -2.75 1.24 -23.64
N ILE A 86 -1.99 0.17 -23.46
CA ILE A 86 -0.75 -0.05 -24.21
C ILE A 86 -1.06 -0.08 -25.70
N GLY A 87 -0.32 0.72 -26.49
CA GLY A 87 -0.52 0.90 -27.92
C GLY A 87 -1.60 1.92 -28.30
N LYS A 88 -2.37 2.43 -27.33
CA LYS A 88 -3.35 3.49 -27.58
C LYS A 88 -2.73 4.86 -27.39
N ARG A 89 -3.31 5.85 -28.06
CA ARG A 89 -2.93 7.24 -27.90
C ARG A 89 -3.66 7.85 -26.72
N VAL A 90 -2.93 8.50 -25.83
CA VAL A 90 -3.48 9.17 -24.65
C VAL A 90 -2.96 10.59 -24.56
N ALA A 91 -3.73 11.44 -23.89
CA ALA A 91 -3.30 12.77 -23.48
C ALA A 91 -3.75 13.02 -22.03
N GLY A 92 -2.97 13.78 -21.31
CA GLY A 92 -3.23 14.09 -19.91
C GLY A 92 -2.16 15.01 -19.34
N LEU A 93 -2.14 15.08 -18.00
CA LEU A 93 -1.22 15.94 -17.28
C LEU A 93 -0.10 15.11 -16.64
N THR A 94 1.13 15.60 -16.77
CA THR A 94 2.26 15.08 -15.99
C THR A 94 2.10 15.41 -14.49
N ALA A 95 2.97 14.88 -13.63
CA ALA A 95 3.02 15.25 -12.22
C ALA A 95 3.24 16.77 -12.00
N ASP A 96 3.90 17.42 -12.93
CA ASP A 96 4.16 18.89 -12.93
C ASP A 96 3.02 19.70 -13.57
N ALA A 97 1.86 19.09 -13.80
CA ALA A 97 0.68 19.70 -14.44
C ALA A 97 0.93 20.20 -15.88
N GLU A 98 1.90 19.64 -16.57
CA GLU A 98 2.14 19.92 -17.99
C GLU A 98 1.27 18.99 -18.85
N ARG A 99 0.56 19.58 -19.84
CA ARG A 99 -0.28 18.80 -20.75
C ARG A 99 0.56 18.14 -21.84
N VAL A 100 0.54 16.85 -21.87
CA VAL A 100 1.31 16.03 -22.82
C VAL A 100 0.42 14.95 -23.46
N GLY A 101 0.87 14.41 -24.57
CA GLY A 101 0.18 13.32 -25.25
C GLY A 101 1.16 12.47 -26.04
N GLY A 102 0.79 11.22 -26.29
CA GLY A 102 1.59 10.26 -27.04
C GLY A 102 0.97 8.87 -26.99
N THR A 103 1.66 7.90 -27.54
CA THR A 103 1.24 6.50 -27.53
C THR A 103 1.78 5.79 -26.29
N VAL A 104 0.94 5.07 -25.56
CA VAL A 104 1.38 4.32 -24.38
C VAL A 104 2.30 3.18 -24.80
N LYS A 105 3.54 3.24 -24.39
CA LYS A 105 4.56 2.21 -24.65
C LYS A 105 4.58 1.15 -23.56
N SER A 106 4.43 1.56 -22.31
CA SER A 106 4.44 0.67 -21.16
C SER A 106 3.72 1.28 -19.96
N VAL A 107 3.37 0.44 -19.00
CA VAL A 107 2.81 0.84 -17.71
C VAL A 107 3.86 0.60 -16.65
N ALA A 108 4.06 1.56 -15.77
CA ALA A 108 4.99 1.48 -14.64
C ALA A 108 4.25 1.70 -13.33
N ARG A 109 4.73 1.06 -12.26
CA ARG A 109 4.32 1.35 -10.90
C ARG A 109 5.36 2.26 -10.25
N THR A 110 4.91 3.35 -9.66
CA THR A 110 5.76 4.27 -8.90
C THR A 110 5.14 4.45 -7.51
N GLY A 111 5.66 3.72 -6.53
CA GLY A 111 5.01 3.65 -5.21
C GLY A 111 3.66 2.96 -5.29
N ASP A 112 2.60 3.67 -4.90
CA ASP A 112 1.21 3.20 -4.97
C ASP A 112 0.45 3.74 -6.19
N GLU A 113 1.12 4.50 -7.04
CA GLU A 113 0.54 5.07 -8.26
C GLU A 113 0.93 4.26 -9.50
N ILE A 114 0.01 4.23 -10.45
CA ILE A 114 0.24 3.65 -11.78
C ILE A 114 0.48 4.80 -12.75
N ALA A 115 1.54 4.69 -13.52
CA ALA A 115 1.93 5.68 -14.51
C ALA A 115 2.03 5.05 -15.90
N LEU A 116 1.61 5.80 -16.91
CA LEU A 116 1.73 5.47 -18.31
C LEU A 116 3.01 6.11 -18.87
N VAL A 117 3.87 5.28 -19.44
CA VAL A 117 5.08 5.75 -20.12
C VAL A 117 4.78 5.84 -21.59
N LEU A 118 4.94 7.04 -22.16
CA LEU A 118 4.66 7.32 -23.57
C LEU A 118 5.88 7.04 -24.46
N ASP A 119 5.65 6.93 -25.75
CA ASP A 119 6.66 6.73 -26.81
C ASP A 119 7.68 7.87 -26.90
N ASN A 120 7.26 9.08 -26.56
CA ASN A 120 8.09 10.29 -26.52
C ASN A 120 8.83 10.49 -25.18
N GLY A 121 8.72 9.53 -24.23
CA GLY A 121 9.40 9.55 -22.95
C GLY A 121 8.67 10.29 -21.82
N TRP A 122 7.51 10.91 -22.09
CA TRP A 122 6.70 11.50 -21.05
C TRP A 122 6.01 10.44 -20.18
N ILE A 123 5.73 10.82 -18.94
CA ILE A 123 5.05 9.97 -17.96
C ILE A 123 3.79 10.68 -17.50
N ILE A 124 2.66 9.99 -17.60
CA ILE A 124 1.36 10.48 -17.14
C ILE A 124 0.85 9.54 -16.04
N PRO A 125 0.57 10.04 -14.82
CA PRO A 125 -0.17 9.27 -13.82
C PRO A 125 -1.52 8.80 -14.39
N MET A 126 -1.95 7.59 -14.08
CA MET A 126 -3.20 7.03 -14.61
C MET A 126 -4.42 7.90 -14.29
N ASP A 127 -4.44 8.52 -13.12
CA ASP A 127 -5.52 9.39 -12.66
C ASP A 127 -5.57 10.75 -13.39
N ASN A 128 -4.46 11.13 -14.06
CA ASN A 128 -4.34 12.38 -14.80
C ASN A 128 -4.58 12.22 -16.31
N VAL A 129 -5.02 11.04 -16.75
CA VAL A 129 -5.38 10.81 -18.16
C VAL A 129 -6.70 11.49 -18.45
N GLU A 130 -6.72 12.43 -19.37
CA GLU A 130 -7.91 13.20 -19.76
C GLU A 130 -8.57 12.66 -21.04
N TYR A 131 -7.77 12.07 -21.92
CA TYR A 131 -8.23 11.64 -23.24
C TYR A 131 -7.58 10.32 -23.64
N ILE A 132 -8.36 9.44 -24.22
CA ILE A 132 -7.93 8.14 -24.76
C ILE A 132 -8.48 8.02 -26.17
N ASP A 133 -7.59 7.85 -27.15
CA ASP A 133 -7.95 7.58 -28.53
C ASP A 133 -7.79 6.08 -28.83
N SER A 134 -8.79 5.53 -29.46
CA SER A 134 -8.78 4.13 -29.86
C SER A 134 -8.02 3.89 -31.19
N GLU A 135 -7.59 4.95 -31.86
CA GLU A 135 -6.87 4.83 -33.12
C GLU A 135 -5.46 4.29 -32.84
N THR A 136 -5.26 3.01 -33.11
CA THR A 136 -3.95 2.38 -33.10
C THR A 136 -3.09 3.08 -34.12
N ALA A 137 -1.98 3.73 -33.70
CA ALA A 137 -1.06 4.33 -34.64
C ALA A 137 -0.71 3.32 -35.72
N PRO A 138 -0.75 3.70 -37.01
CA PRO A 138 -0.31 2.78 -38.07
C PRO A 138 1.14 2.37 -37.77
N PRO A 139 1.52 1.11 -38.05
CA PRO A 139 2.89 0.68 -37.88
C PRO A 139 3.81 1.65 -38.63
N PRO A 140 5.02 1.95 -38.10
CA PRO A 140 5.95 2.81 -38.79
C PRO A 140 6.14 2.26 -40.20
N ALA A 141 5.94 3.14 -41.21
CA ALA A 141 6.16 2.79 -42.60
C ALA A 141 7.57 2.24 -42.70
N GLY A 142 7.69 0.96 -43.02
CA GLY A 142 8.96 0.32 -43.25
C GLY A 142 9.68 1.14 -44.31
N ASP A 143 10.92 1.53 -44.04
CA ASP A 143 11.81 2.07 -45.05
C ASP A 143 11.87 1.08 -46.21
N GLY A 144 11.04 1.35 -47.20
CA GLY A 144 11.12 0.70 -48.50
C GLY A 144 12.38 1.15 -49.19
N ASN A 145 13.47 0.51 -48.85
CA ASN A 145 14.70 0.62 -49.65
C ASN A 145 14.51 -0.30 -50.86
N ASP A 146 13.71 0.15 -51.83
CA ASP A 146 13.72 -0.39 -53.16
C ASP A 146 15.01 0.05 -53.87
N ASP A 147 16.05 -0.71 -53.60
CA ASP A 147 17.26 -0.70 -54.41
C ASP A 147 16.93 -1.44 -55.75
N ALA A 148 16.26 -0.73 -56.64
CA ALA A 148 16.08 -1.16 -58.01
C ALA A 148 17.37 -0.93 -58.75
N ALA A 149 18.28 -1.85 -58.66
CA ALA A 149 19.35 -1.99 -59.67
C ALA A 149 18.72 -2.33 -61.03
N ASN A 150 18.87 -1.41 -61.93
CA ASN A 150 18.61 -1.60 -63.36
C ASN A 150 19.91 -1.97 -64.07
N PRO A 151 19.87 -2.80 -65.09
CA PRO A 151 20.96 -3.36 -65.88
C PRO A 151 21.72 -2.36 -66.72
#